data_d126112f058b32208be6bed21c0d006e
#
_entry.id   d126112f058b32208be6bed21c0d006e
#
_cell.length_a   1.000
_cell.length_b   1.000
_cell.length_c   1.000
_cell.angle_alpha   90.00
_cell.angle_beta   90.00
_cell.angle_gamma   90.00
#
_symmetry.space_group_name_H-M   'P 1'
#
loop_
_entity.id
_entity.type
_entity.pdbx_description
1 polymer ?
#
loop_
_entity_poly.entity_id
_entity_poly.type
_entity_poly.pdbx_seq_one_letter_code
_entity_poly.pdbx_strand_id
1 'polypeptide(L)'
;MRKEQLIRICLAMLLASTTLLLSSCKKDPKDKDPKEALVNTRWKTDMNIPGLDIDDDDREISGELYFTSQTEGELTMTDGRMKFTVPVAYSYDATQKAYPATVKLSNGVNQFIQQFIMKVNWDTNILLTYEQEGGVVSPMPMMGFRLVK
;
A
#
# COMPACT_ATOMS: atom_id res chain seq x y z
N MET A 1 11.18 52.24 15.67
CA MET A 1 10.99 50.90 16.22
C MET A 1 12.26 50.47 16.94
N ARG A 2 12.20 50.25 18.24
CA ARG A 2 13.41 49.85 19.00
C ARG A 2 13.76 48.40 18.61
N LYS A 3 15.05 48.11 18.45
CA LYS A 3 15.56 46.76 18.07
C LYS A 3 15.01 45.64 18.94
N GLU A 4 14.75 45.92 20.19
CA GLU A 4 14.17 44.97 21.14
C GLU A 4 12.73 44.56 20.82
N GLN A 5 11.92 45.43 20.21
CA GLN A 5 10.56 45.11 19.81
C GLN A 5 10.55 44.19 18.57
N LEU A 6 11.49 44.41 17.64
CA LEU A 6 11.65 43.54 16.47
C LEU A 6 12.04 42.12 16.86
N ILE A 7 12.97 41.98 17.82
CA ILE A 7 13.42 40.67 18.32
C ILE A 7 12.28 39.93 19.01
N ARG A 8 11.47 40.60 19.78
CA ARG A 8 10.29 39.99 20.47
C ARG A 8 9.24 39.52 19.46
N ILE A 9 8.98 40.29 18.42
CA ILE A 9 8.04 39.91 17.34
C ILE A 9 8.56 38.71 16.54
N CYS A 10 9.86 38.70 16.21
CA CYS A 10 10.49 37.55 15.51
C CYS A 10 10.48 36.28 16.39
N LEU A 11 10.73 36.42 17.70
CA LEU A 11 10.69 35.28 18.61
C LEU A 11 9.28 34.74 18.79
N ALA A 12 8.25 35.60 18.85
CA ALA A 12 6.86 35.18 18.90
C ALA A 12 6.38 34.48 17.62
N MET A 13 6.84 34.93 16.45
CA MET A 13 6.54 34.27 15.17
C MET A 13 7.26 32.93 15.04
N LEU A 14 8.48 32.78 15.53
CA LEU A 14 9.19 31.50 15.56
C LEU A 14 8.51 30.47 16.49
N LEU A 15 8.00 30.91 17.64
CA LEU A 15 7.26 30.04 18.57
C LEU A 15 5.90 29.61 18.01
N ALA A 16 5.21 30.48 17.26
CA ALA A 16 3.93 30.16 16.63
C ALA A 16 4.09 29.16 15.46
N SER A 17 5.20 29.17 14.75
CA SER A 17 5.46 28.25 13.65
C SER A 17 5.85 26.84 14.12
N THR A 18 6.42 26.68 15.31
CA THR A 18 6.80 25.37 15.86
C THR A 18 5.61 24.60 16.44
N THR A 19 4.53 25.26 16.85
CA THR A 19 3.34 24.58 17.38
C THR A 19 2.44 23.98 16.29
N LEU A 20 2.55 24.42 15.04
CA LEU A 20 1.79 23.86 13.92
C LEU A 20 2.36 22.54 13.38
N LEU A 21 3.60 22.17 13.74
CA LEU A 21 4.23 20.93 13.29
C LEU A 21 3.99 19.72 14.21
N LEU A 22 3.41 19.91 15.39
CA LEU A 22 3.20 18.82 16.36
C LEU A 22 1.79 18.22 16.33
N SER A 23 0.90 18.71 15.48
CA SER A 23 -0.49 18.27 15.40
C SER A 23 -0.78 17.36 14.19
N SER A 24 0.22 16.76 13.57
CA SER A 24 0.01 15.66 12.66
C SER A 24 -0.21 14.38 13.48
N CYS A 25 -1.36 14.23 14.12
CA CYS A 25 -1.87 12.92 14.52
C CYS A 25 -1.89 12.06 13.26
N LYS A 26 -0.92 11.15 13.13
CA LYS A 26 -0.95 10.12 12.10
C LYS A 26 -2.20 9.29 12.39
N LYS A 27 -3.28 9.60 11.67
CA LYS A 27 -4.49 8.77 11.72
C LYS A 27 -4.09 7.34 11.38
N ASP A 28 -4.61 6.39 12.16
CA ASP A 28 -4.47 4.98 11.84
C ASP A 28 -5.01 4.76 10.42
N PRO A 29 -4.37 3.94 9.56
CA PRO A 29 -4.85 3.69 8.20
C PRO A 29 -6.33 3.32 8.12
N LYS A 30 -6.86 2.61 9.10
CA LYS A 30 -8.30 2.24 9.19
C LYS A 30 -9.24 3.43 9.37
N ASP A 31 -8.77 4.54 9.93
CA ASP A 31 -9.54 5.77 10.21
C ASP A 31 -9.42 6.81 9.10
N LYS A 32 -8.66 6.49 8.05
CA LYS A 32 -8.50 7.34 6.87
C LYS A 32 -9.64 7.13 5.88
N ASP A 33 -9.80 8.09 4.95
CA ASP A 33 -10.58 7.84 3.74
C ASP A 33 -10.04 6.59 3.04
N PRO A 34 -10.88 5.64 2.62
CA PRO A 34 -10.42 4.44 1.92
C PRO A 34 -9.50 4.72 0.73
N LYS A 35 -9.68 5.85 0.03
CA LYS A 35 -8.78 6.25 -1.07
C LYS A 35 -7.36 6.57 -0.60
N GLU A 36 -7.20 6.97 0.65
CA GLU A 36 -5.91 7.35 1.25
C GLU A 36 -5.35 6.29 2.19
N ALA A 37 -6.17 5.30 2.54
CA ALA A 37 -5.84 4.35 3.60
C ALA A 37 -4.56 3.54 3.30
N LEU A 38 -4.32 3.20 2.03
CA LEU A 38 -3.13 2.46 1.61
C LEU A 38 -1.88 3.33 1.46
N VAL A 39 -2.00 4.65 1.30
CA VAL A 39 -0.86 5.54 1.04
C VAL A 39 0.19 5.48 2.14
N ASN A 40 1.45 5.29 1.75
CA ASN A 40 2.62 5.12 2.62
C ASN A 40 2.55 3.87 3.52
N THR A 41 1.78 2.84 3.11
CA THR A 41 1.77 1.55 3.81
C THR A 41 2.62 0.53 3.07
N ARG A 42 3.23 -0.38 3.84
CA ARG A 42 4.02 -1.51 3.34
C ARG A 42 3.42 -2.81 3.83
N TRP A 43 3.36 -3.78 2.93
CA TRP A 43 2.73 -5.07 3.17
C TRP A 43 3.68 -6.15 2.68
N LYS A 44 3.96 -7.13 3.53
CA LYS A 44 4.79 -8.29 3.17
C LYS A 44 3.95 -9.55 3.08
N THR A 45 4.30 -10.43 2.17
CA THR A 45 3.66 -11.75 2.08
C THR A 45 3.71 -12.47 3.41
N ASP A 46 2.56 -13.07 3.77
CA ASP A 46 2.43 -13.93 4.94
C ASP A 46 1.74 -15.24 4.50
N MET A 47 2.49 -16.31 4.52
CA MET A 47 2.03 -17.65 4.12
C MET A 47 1.16 -18.33 5.20
N ASN A 48 1.07 -17.73 6.40
CA ASN A 48 0.31 -18.29 7.52
C ASN A 48 -1.09 -17.67 7.67
N ILE A 49 -1.60 -17.03 6.60
CA ILE A 49 -2.95 -16.45 6.62
C ILE A 49 -3.97 -17.57 6.49
N PRO A 50 -4.93 -17.70 7.43
CA PRO A 50 -5.98 -18.71 7.33
C PRO A 50 -6.80 -18.59 6.06
N GLY A 51 -7.01 -19.69 5.36
CA GLY A 51 -7.78 -19.74 4.11
C GLY A 51 -6.97 -19.40 2.85
N LEU A 52 -5.68 -19.16 3.00
CA LEU A 52 -4.74 -19.09 1.87
C LEU A 52 -4.14 -20.49 1.68
N ASP A 53 -4.54 -21.15 0.59
CA ASP A 53 -4.02 -22.47 0.24
C ASP A 53 -2.86 -22.27 -0.75
N ILE A 54 -1.64 -22.44 -0.25
CA ILE A 54 -0.41 -22.22 -1.01
C ILE A 54 0.32 -23.56 -1.12
N ASP A 55 0.65 -23.94 -2.33
CA ASP A 55 1.46 -25.11 -2.59
C ASP A 55 2.85 -24.97 -1.96
N ASP A 56 3.42 -26.08 -1.49
CA ASP A 56 4.74 -26.10 -0.83
C ASP A 56 5.85 -25.55 -1.74
N ASP A 57 5.71 -25.69 -3.06
CA ASP A 57 6.66 -25.19 -4.05
C ASP A 57 6.68 -23.64 -4.15
N ASP A 58 5.58 -22.99 -3.77
CA ASP A 58 5.44 -21.52 -3.82
C ASP A 58 5.90 -20.83 -2.52
N ARG A 59 6.26 -21.57 -1.48
CA ARG A 59 6.67 -21.01 -0.17
C ARG A 59 7.98 -20.23 -0.21
N GLU A 60 8.80 -20.40 -1.24
CA GLU A 60 10.02 -19.61 -1.42
C GLU A 60 9.75 -18.22 -2.03
N ILE A 61 8.54 -18.01 -2.56
CA ILE A 61 8.16 -16.73 -3.15
C ILE A 61 7.76 -15.77 -2.04
N SER A 62 8.50 -14.68 -1.93
CA SER A 62 8.13 -13.59 -1.04
C SER A 62 7.88 -12.31 -1.83
N GLY A 63 6.97 -11.48 -1.33
CA GLY A 63 6.62 -10.23 -1.98
C GLY A 63 6.44 -9.10 -0.97
N GLU A 64 6.62 -7.88 -1.44
CA GLU A 64 6.34 -6.67 -0.71
C GLU A 64 5.54 -5.71 -1.59
N LEU A 65 4.39 -5.26 -1.10
CA LEU A 65 3.61 -4.17 -1.68
C LEU A 65 3.92 -2.88 -0.93
N TYR A 66 4.28 -1.84 -1.64
CA TYR A 66 4.45 -0.50 -1.10
C TYR A 66 3.60 0.50 -1.90
N PHE A 67 2.69 1.18 -1.24
CA PHE A 67 1.80 2.15 -1.86
C PHE A 67 2.35 3.56 -1.70
N THR A 68 2.69 4.19 -2.81
CA THR A 68 3.36 5.51 -2.85
C THR A 68 2.38 6.68 -2.95
N SER A 69 1.22 6.44 -3.54
CA SER A 69 0.15 7.45 -3.73
C SER A 69 -1.22 6.81 -3.65
N GLN A 70 -2.29 7.57 -3.90
CA GLN A 70 -3.68 7.05 -3.95
C GLN A 70 -3.96 6.14 -5.16
N THR A 71 -3.07 6.11 -6.14
CA THR A 71 -3.27 5.39 -7.42
C THR A 71 -2.09 4.54 -7.84
N GLU A 72 -0.97 4.64 -7.14
CA GLU A 72 0.28 3.99 -7.54
C GLU A 72 0.98 3.33 -6.35
N GLY A 73 1.62 2.23 -6.64
CA GLY A 73 2.46 1.49 -5.71
C GLY A 73 3.48 0.65 -6.46
N GLU A 74 4.21 -0.15 -5.73
CA GLU A 74 5.23 -1.06 -6.25
C GLU A 74 5.04 -2.44 -5.63
N LEU A 75 5.11 -3.46 -6.46
CA LEU A 75 5.17 -4.86 -6.04
C LEU A 75 6.59 -5.36 -6.28
N THR A 76 7.28 -5.71 -5.22
CA THR A 76 8.58 -6.38 -5.27
C THR A 76 8.37 -7.85 -4.97
N MET A 77 8.84 -8.72 -5.86
CA MET A 77 8.80 -10.18 -5.70
C MET A 77 10.21 -10.75 -5.67
N THR A 78 10.40 -11.78 -4.88
CA THR A 78 11.64 -12.57 -4.87
C THR A 78 11.32 -14.06 -4.72
N ASP A 79 12.04 -14.89 -5.49
CA ASP A 79 11.99 -16.34 -5.43
C ASP A 79 13.23 -16.95 -4.73
N GLY A 80 13.94 -16.14 -3.96
CA GLY A 80 15.20 -16.51 -3.31
C GLY A 80 16.44 -16.35 -4.22
N ARG A 81 16.28 -16.30 -5.53
CA ARG A 81 17.38 -16.14 -6.52
C ARG A 81 17.29 -14.81 -7.25
N MET A 82 16.10 -14.45 -7.67
CA MET A 82 15.84 -13.22 -8.42
C MET A 82 14.91 -12.30 -7.62
N LYS A 83 15.20 -11.02 -7.73
CA LYS A 83 14.34 -9.96 -7.18
C LYS A 83 13.96 -9.03 -8.31
N PHE A 84 12.67 -8.79 -8.48
CA PHE A 84 12.15 -7.83 -9.45
C PHE A 84 11.08 -6.95 -8.80
N THR A 85 11.01 -5.72 -9.27
CA THR A 85 10.00 -4.74 -8.81
C THR A 85 9.22 -4.25 -10.01
N VAL A 86 7.90 -4.22 -9.87
CA VAL A 86 6.99 -3.78 -10.92
C VAL A 86 6.04 -2.72 -10.37
N PRO A 87 5.68 -1.71 -11.19
CA PRO A 87 4.68 -0.73 -10.79
C PRO A 87 3.30 -1.37 -10.70
N VAL A 88 2.54 -0.94 -9.70
CA VAL A 88 1.14 -1.30 -9.50
C VAL A 88 0.30 -0.04 -9.64
N ALA A 89 -0.64 -0.03 -10.57
CA ALA A 89 -1.67 0.99 -10.65
C ALA A 89 -2.93 0.48 -9.96
N TYR A 90 -3.55 1.27 -9.09
CA TYR A 90 -4.74 0.87 -8.36
C TYR A 90 -5.70 2.03 -8.13
N SER A 91 -6.92 1.71 -7.74
CA SER A 91 -7.94 2.68 -7.32
C SER A 91 -8.83 2.07 -6.25
N TYR A 92 -9.57 2.89 -5.51
CA TYR A 92 -10.58 2.40 -4.59
C TYR A 92 -11.95 2.32 -5.28
N ASP A 93 -12.58 1.16 -5.24
CA ASP A 93 -13.96 0.93 -5.67
C ASP A 93 -14.87 0.87 -4.45
N ALA A 94 -15.69 1.91 -4.27
CA ALA A 94 -16.62 2.01 -3.15
C ALA A 94 -17.77 0.96 -3.21
N THR A 95 -18.10 0.49 -4.40
CA THR A 95 -19.17 -0.51 -4.60
C THR A 95 -18.70 -1.88 -4.09
N GLN A 96 -17.47 -2.25 -4.42
CA GLN A 96 -16.88 -3.52 -4.00
C GLN A 96 -16.20 -3.43 -2.63
N LYS A 97 -15.97 -2.22 -2.11
CA LYS A 97 -15.15 -1.93 -0.93
C LYS A 97 -13.77 -2.59 -1.05
N ALA A 98 -13.16 -2.46 -2.21
CA ALA A 98 -11.92 -3.11 -2.60
C ALA A 98 -11.07 -2.20 -3.48
N TYR A 99 -9.86 -2.65 -3.79
CA TYR A 99 -8.91 -1.92 -4.62
C TYR A 99 -8.58 -2.72 -5.87
N PRO A 100 -9.29 -2.49 -7.01
CA PRO A 100 -8.86 -2.98 -8.31
C PRO A 100 -7.45 -2.51 -8.62
N ALA A 101 -6.60 -3.43 -9.05
CA ALA A 101 -5.20 -3.14 -9.35
C ALA A 101 -4.73 -3.81 -10.64
N THR A 102 -3.74 -3.22 -11.26
CA THR A 102 -3.14 -3.68 -12.52
C THR A 102 -1.63 -3.64 -12.42
N VAL A 103 -0.99 -4.73 -12.79
CA VAL A 103 0.46 -4.84 -12.98
C VAL A 103 0.75 -5.03 -14.45
N LYS A 104 1.72 -4.28 -14.97
CA LYS A 104 2.22 -4.43 -16.35
C LYS A 104 3.63 -4.98 -16.30
N LEU A 105 3.79 -6.18 -16.83
CA LEU A 105 5.09 -6.84 -16.99
C LEU A 105 5.50 -6.75 -18.46
N SER A 106 6.74 -6.38 -18.72
CA SER A 106 7.30 -6.36 -20.07
C SER A 106 8.66 -7.04 -20.07
N ASN A 107 8.86 -7.96 -21.01
CA ASN A 107 10.16 -8.58 -21.25
C ASN A 107 10.87 -8.03 -22.50
N GLY A 108 10.46 -6.84 -22.95
CA GLY A 108 10.98 -6.17 -24.14
C GLY A 108 10.34 -6.60 -25.48
N VAL A 109 9.73 -7.79 -25.53
CA VAL A 109 9.05 -8.34 -26.73
C VAL A 109 7.54 -8.44 -26.49
N ASN A 110 7.15 -8.95 -25.33
CA ASN A 110 5.76 -9.14 -24.97
C ASN A 110 5.41 -8.27 -23.76
N GLN A 111 4.21 -7.71 -23.78
CA GLN A 111 3.63 -7.03 -22.64
C GLN A 111 2.54 -7.92 -22.04
N PHE A 112 2.69 -8.24 -20.77
CA PHE A 112 1.71 -8.97 -19.99
C PHE A 112 1.04 -8.05 -19.01
N ILE A 113 -0.29 -8.06 -18.97
CA ILE A 113 -1.10 -7.25 -18.06
C ILE A 113 -1.85 -8.22 -17.16
N GLN A 114 -1.62 -8.12 -15.86
CA GLN A 114 -2.36 -8.86 -14.86
C GLN A 114 -3.25 -7.92 -14.06
N GLN A 115 -4.52 -8.28 -13.95
CA GLN A 115 -5.50 -7.59 -13.13
C GLN A 115 -5.82 -8.40 -11.88
N PHE A 116 -5.96 -7.72 -10.76
CA PHE A 116 -6.34 -8.34 -9.50
C PHE A 116 -7.12 -7.36 -8.62
N ILE A 117 -7.83 -7.91 -7.66
CA ILE A 117 -8.57 -7.15 -6.65
C ILE A 117 -7.86 -7.31 -5.32
N MET A 118 -7.57 -6.20 -4.65
CA MET A 118 -7.04 -6.21 -3.29
C MET A 118 -8.17 -5.92 -2.30
N LYS A 119 -8.29 -6.76 -1.28
CA LYS A 119 -9.21 -6.56 -0.15
C LYS A 119 -8.42 -6.45 1.13
N VAL A 120 -8.70 -5.41 1.92
CA VAL A 120 -7.99 -5.14 3.17
C VAL A 120 -8.92 -5.34 4.35
N ASN A 121 -8.48 -6.15 5.29
CA ASN A 121 -9.09 -6.23 6.62
C ASN A 121 -8.19 -5.48 7.61
N TRP A 122 -8.59 -4.29 8.01
CA TRP A 122 -7.83 -3.43 8.90
C TRP A 122 -7.79 -3.93 10.34
N ASP A 123 -8.77 -4.72 10.78
CA ASP A 123 -8.79 -5.26 12.14
C ASP A 123 -7.71 -6.34 12.34
N THR A 124 -7.44 -7.11 11.28
CA THR A 124 -6.40 -8.14 11.27
C THR A 124 -5.09 -7.68 10.63
N ASN A 125 -5.08 -6.50 9.99
CA ASN A 125 -3.98 -5.99 9.19
C ASN A 125 -3.54 -6.96 8.07
N ILE A 126 -4.52 -7.57 7.41
CA ILE A 126 -4.33 -8.51 6.32
C ILE A 126 -4.87 -7.90 5.02
N LEU A 127 -4.08 -7.99 3.95
CA LEU A 127 -4.45 -7.68 2.58
C LEU A 127 -4.43 -8.97 1.76
N LEU A 128 -5.54 -9.29 1.10
CA LEU A 128 -5.65 -10.43 0.20
C LEU A 128 -5.79 -9.95 -1.24
N THR A 129 -5.11 -10.61 -2.17
CA THR A 129 -5.24 -10.38 -3.60
C THR A 129 -6.03 -11.52 -4.25
N TYR A 130 -6.90 -11.17 -5.18
CA TYR A 130 -7.74 -12.09 -5.94
C TYR A 130 -7.52 -11.83 -7.43
N GLU A 131 -7.24 -12.85 -8.21
CA GLU A 131 -7.13 -12.71 -9.65
C GLU A 131 -8.44 -12.24 -10.27
N GLN A 132 -8.32 -11.35 -11.26
CA GLN A 132 -9.46 -10.87 -12.05
C GLN A 132 -9.17 -11.10 -13.52
N GLU A 133 -10.00 -11.92 -14.17
CA GLU A 133 -9.93 -12.19 -15.59
C GLU A 133 -11.31 -11.99 -16.23
N GLY A 134 -11.35 -11.19 -17.32
CA GLY A 134 -12.59 -10.93 -18.04
C GLY A 134 -13.72 -10.30 -17.20
N GLY A 135 -13.38 -9.56 -16.13
CA GLY A 135 -14.33 -8.98 -15.20
C GLY A 135 -14.83 -9.93 -14.09
N VAL A 136 -14.36 -11.19 -14.10
CA VAL A 136 -14.69 -12.18 -13.07
C VAL A 136 -13.56 -12.23 -12.06
N VAL A 137 -13.93 -12.13 -10.77
CA VAL A 137 -12.98 -12.23 -9.65
C VAL A 137 -12.94 -13.67 -9.17
N SER A 138 -11.72 -14.22 -9.03
CA SER A 138 -11.53 -15.56 -8.45
C SER A 138 -12.12 -15.64 -7.04
N PRO A 139 -12.80 -16.74 -6.69
CA PRO A 139 -13.30 -16.93 -5.33
C PRO A 139 -12.19 -17.20 -4.30
N MET A 140 -11.01 -17.63 -4.77
CA MET A 140 -9.87 -17.94 -3.90
C MET A 140 -8.82 -16.83 -3.95
N PRO A 141 -8.25 -16.47 -2.81
CA PRO A 141 -7.14 -15.50 -2.79
C PRO A 141 -5.90 -16.11 -3.44
N MET A 142 -5.19 -15.30 -4.22
CA MET A 142 -3.94 -15.66 -4.88
C MET A 142 -2.74 -15.46 -3.94
N MET A 143 -2.73 -14.35 -3.21
CA MET A 143 -1.66 -14.04 -2.25
C MET A 143 -2.24 -13.29 -1.04
N GLY A 144 -1.57 -13.44 0.07
CA GLY A 144 -1.87 -12.72 1.30
C GLY A 144 -0.66 -11.95 1.82
N PHE A 145 -0.93 -10.79 2.38
CA PHE A 145 0.08 -9.88 2.88
C PHE A 145 -0.31 -9.37 4.26
N ARG A 146 0.68 -9.11 5.09
CA ARG A 146 0.53 -8.50 6.41
C ARG A 146 1.15 -7.12 6.44
N LEU A 147 0.47 -6.16 7.08
CA LEU A 147 0.96 -4.80 7.26
C LEU A 147 2.25 -4.79 8.07
N VAL A 148 3.27 -4.14 7.53
CA VAL A 148 4.53 -3.87 8.24
C VAL A 148 4.34 -2.62 9.08
N LYS A 149 4.53 -2.76 10.40
CA LYS A 149 4.44 -1.66 11.37
C LYS A 149 5.76 -0.90 11.47
#